data_3d2f77d6d16e1d9194cf7630b52f673f
#
_entry.id   3d2f77d6d16e1d9194cf7630b52f673f
#
_cell.length_a   1.000
_cell.length_b   1.000
_cell.length_c   1.000
_cell.angle_alpha   90.00
_cell.angle_beta   90.00
_cell.angle_gamma   90.00
#
_symmetry.space_group_name_H-M   'P 1'
#
loop_
_entity.id
_entity.type
_entity.pdbx_description
1 polymer ?
#
loop_
_entity_poly.entity_id
_entity_poly.type
_entity_poly.pdbx_seq_one_letter_code
_entity_poly.pdbx_strand_id
1 'polypeptide(L)'
;MPSLRPYRIALNGYGRIGRCVLRALHERGGDNMQIVALNDLADQASVEYLTRFDSTHGRFPGEVRVEGDCLMINGRPVQVLSQPQPETVDWKALNIDLLLECS
;
A
#
# COMPACT_ATOMS: atom_id res chain seq x y z
N MET A 1 -6.53 12.04 -25.70
CA MET A 1 -5.92 12.25 -24.38
C MET A 1 -5.75 10.93 -23.68
N PRO A 2 -4.60 10.68 -23.14
CA PRO A 2 -4.45 9.52 -22.28
C PRO A 2 -5.34 9.64 -21.06
N SER A 3 -5.64 8.49 -20.49
CA SER A 3 -6.39 8.47 -19.25
C SER A 3 -5.64 9.23 -18.16
N LEU A 4 -6.38 10.02 -17.40
CA LEU A 4 -5.80 10.76 -16.28
C LEU A 4 -5.92 10.01 -14.96
N ARG A 5 -6.44 8.77 -15.00
CA ARG A 5 -6.50 8.01 -13.77
C ARG A 5 -5.09 7.60 -13.35
N PRO A 6 -4.81 7.65 -12.04
CA PRO A 6 -3.50 7.24 -11.54
C PRO A 6 -3.20 5.78 -11.85
N TYR A 7 -1.92 5.49 -11.98
CA TYR A 7 -1.43 4.12 -12.10
C TYR A 7 -1.64 3.42 -10.77
N ARG A 8 -2.39 2.34 -10.76
CA ARG A 8 -2.81 1.67 -9.53
C ARG A 8 -1.85 0.53 -9.23
N ILE A 9 -1.22 0.61 -8.09
CA ILE A 9 -0.15 -0.31 -7.70
C ILE A 9 -0.57 -1.10 -6.46
N ALA A 10 -0.29 -2.38 -6.47
CA ALA A 10 -0.43 -3.23 -5.31
C ALA A 10 0.94 -3.74 -4.88
N LEU A 11 1.12 -3.92 -3.58
CA LEU A 11 2.34 -4.48 -3.01
C LEU A 11 2.05 -5.89 -2.52
N ASN A 12 2.83 -6.86 -2.99
CA ASN A 12 2.76 -8.20 -2.43
C ASN A 12 3.92 -8.36 -1.46
N GLY A 13 3.60 -8.36 -0.18
CA GLY A 13 4.58 -8.29 0.88
C GLY A 13 4.79 -6.87 1.36
N TYR A 14 4.73 -6.68 2.67
CA TYR A 14 4.86 -5.37 3.27
C TYR A 14 6.01 -5.33 4.27
N GLY A 15 7.15 -5.86 3.81
CA GLY A 15 8.38 -5.76 4.56
C GLY A 15 9.04 -4.41 4.36
N ARG A 16 10.34 -4.36 4.60
CA ARG A 16 11.08 -3.09 4.51
C ARG A 16 10.96 -2.44 3.14
N ILE A 17 11.10 -3.24 2.08
CA ILE A 17 11.06 -2.70 0.71
C ILE A 17 9.67 -2.16 0.39
N GLY A 18 8.63 -2.92 0.71
CA GLY A 18 7.25 -2.46 0.46
C GLY A 18 6.93 -1.18 1.20
N ARG A 19 7.36 -1.08 2.46
CA ARG A 19 7.14 0.14 3.24
C ARG A 19 7.90 1.33 2.66
N CYS A 20 9.12 1.11 2.17
CA CYS A 20 9.89 2.17 1.54
C CYS A 20 9.22 2.66 0.26
N VAL A 21 8.68 1.74 -0.54
CA VAL A 21 7.97 2.11 -1.76
C VAL A 21 6.73 2.94 -1.43
N LEU A 22 5.96 2.52 -0.46
CA LEU A 22 4.76 3.25 -0.06
C LEU A 22 5.10 4.65 0.41
N ARG A 23 6.10 4.79 1.29
CA ARG A 23 6.53 6.09 1.78
C ARG A 23 7.03 6.98 0.64
N ALA A 24 7.85 6.45 -0.24
CA ALA A 24 8.42 7.23 -1.32
C ALA A 24 7.33 7.80 -2.24
N LEU A 25 6.34 6.99 -2.57
CA LEU A 25 5.26 7.45 -3.44
C LEU A 25 4.39 8.51 -2.76
N HIS A 26 4.14 8.36 -1.46
CA HIS A 26 3.34 9.33 -0.72
C HIS A 26 4.10 10.63 -0.47
N GLU A 27 5.39 10.54 -0.16
CA GLU A 27 6.20 11.72 0.11
C GLU A 27 6.44 12.57 -1.14
N ARG A 28 6.58 11.91 -2.29
CA ARG A 28 6.82 12.63 -3.54
C ARG A 28 5.54 13.26 -4.09
N GLY A 29 4.39 12.93 -3.49
CA GLY A 29 3.14 13.55 -3.88
C GLY A 29 2.73 13.30 -5.30
N GLY A 30 3.19 12.21 -5.90
CA GLY A 30 2.85 11.89 -7.27
C GLY A 30 1.38 11.54 -7.41
N ASP A 31 0.66 12.29 -8.23
CA ASP A 31 -0.73 11.96 -8.52
C ASP A 31 -0.84 10.89 -9.60
N ASN A 32 0.29 10.54 -10.22
CA ASN A 32 0.30 9.60 -11.33
C ASN A 32 0.36 8.14 -10.90
N MET A 33 0.76 7.88 -9.65
CA MET A 33 0.89 6.53 -9.13
C MET A 33 0.35 6.48 -7.72
N GLN A 34 -0.44 5.46 -7.43
CA GLN A 34 -1.03 5.27 -6.09
C GLN A 34 -0.89 3.83 -5.65
N ILE A 35 -0.51 3.64 -4.39
CA ILE A 35 -0.63 2.32 -3.77
C ILE A 35 -2.08 2.19 -3.35
N VAL A 36 -2.78 1.20 -3.89
CA VAL A 36 -4.20 1.00 -3.61
C VAL A 36 -4.49 -0.28 -2.86
N ALA A 37 -3.52 -1.19 -2.79
CA ALA A 37 -3.67 -2.43 -2.05
C ALA A 37 -2.30 -2.94 -1.61
N LEU A 38 -2.30 -3.67 -0.51
CA LEU A 38 -1.12 -4.41 -0.08
C LEU A 38 -1.56 -5.76 0.46
N ASN A 39 -0.72 -6.76 0.26
CA ASN A 39 -0.97 -8.11 0.74
C ASN A 39 0.15 -8.51 1.68
N ASP A 40 -0.20 -8.83 2.92
CA ASP A 40 0.77 -9.30 3.90
C ASP A 40 0.05 -10.16 4.93
N LEU A 41 0.76 -11.11 5.50
CA LEU A 41 0.18 -12.01 6.50
C LEU A 41 0.14 -11.39 7.90
N ALA A 42 0.80 -10.26 8.11
CA ALA A 42 0.73 -9.55 9.38
C ALA A 42 -0.69 -9.04 9.61
N ASP A 43 -1.06 -8.89 10.87
CA ASP A 43 -2.37 -8.36 11.17
C ASP A 43 -2.45 -6.86 10.86
N GLN A 44 -3.68 -6.36 10.81
CA GLN A 44 -3.93 -5.00 10.41
C GLN A 44 -3.30 -3.98 11.36
N ALA A 45 -3.30 -4.27 12.65
CA ALA A 45 -2.68 -3.39 13.64
C ALA A 45 -1.18 -3.29 13.43
N SER A 46 -0.54 -4.43 13.11
CA SER A 46 0.90 -4.44 12.82
C SER A 46 1.21 -3.67 11.55
N VAL A 47 0.39 -3.82 10.53
CA VAL A 47 0.56 -3.08 9.27
C VAL A 47 0.43 -1.58 9.52
N GLU A 48 -0.55 -1.17 10.31
CA GLU A 48 -0.72 0.24 10.66
C GLU A 48 0.49 0.77 11.42
N TYR A 49 0.95 0.04 12.42
CA TYR A 49 2.10 0.46 13.22
C TYR A 49 3.34 0.60 12.35
N LEU A 50 3.60 -0.39 11.49
CA LEU A 50 4.78 -0.36 10.62
C LEU A 50 4.71 0.77 9.58
N THR A 51 3.52 1.15 9.18
CA THR A 51 3.34 2.28 8.28
C THR A 51 3.65 3.59 8.98
N ARG A 52 3.18 3.74 10.22
CA ARG A 52 3.41 4.96 10.99
C ARG A 52 4.87 5.14 11.38
N PHE A 53 5.54 4.05 11.70
CA PHE A 53 6.88 4.10 12.28
C PHE A 53 7.83 3.17 11.52
N ASP A 54 8.99 3.69 11.20
CA ASP A 54 10.04 2.92 10.54
C ASP A 54 11.34 3.21 11.26
N SER A 55 12.12 2.15 11.56
CA SER A 55 13.36 2.32 12.31
C SER A 55 14.40 3.14 11.55
N THR A 56 14.31 3.16 10.23
CA THR A 56 15.26 3.90 9.39
C THR A 56 14.76 5.31 9.07
N HIS A 57 13.47 5.46 8.75
CA HIS A 57 12.91 6.73 8.28
C HIS A 57 12.10 7.46 9.33
N GLY A 58 11.86 6.82 10.49
CA GLY A 58 11.11 7.42 11.56
C GLY A 58 9.62 7.46 11.29
N ARG A 59 8.96 8.45 11.87
CA ARG A 59 7.51 8.57 11.79
C ARG A 59 7.07 8.99 10.39
N PHE A 60 6.00 8.37 9.89
CA PHE A 60 5.42 8.75 8.61
C PHE A 60 4.91 10.19 8.69
N PRO A 61 5.28 11.05 7.73
CA PRO A 61 4.93 12.48 7.76
C PRO A 61 3.52 12.74 7.24
N GLY A 62 2.54 12.01 7.73
CA GLY A 62 1.17 12.16 7.30
C GLY A 62 0.23 11.44 8.22
N GLU A 63 -1.04 11.41 7.86
CA GLU A 63 -2.06 10.74 8.64
C GLU A 63 -2.20 9.29 8.21
N VAL A 64 -2.20 8.38 9.18
CA VAL A 64 -2.41 6.95 8.96
C VAL A 64 -3.45 6.48 9.96
N ARG A 65 -4.51 5.83 9.49
CA ARG A 65 -5.53 5.24 10.36
C ARG A 65 -6.16 4.03 9.69
N VAL A 66 -6.74 3.16 10.49
CA VAL A 66 -7.43 1.96 10.00
C VAL A 66 -8.92 2.26 9.92
N GLU A 67 -9.55 1.92 8.79
CA GLU A 67 -10.99 1.96 8.64
C GLU A 67 -11.46 0.69 7.93
N GLY A 68 -12.11 -0.19 8.67
CA GLY A 68 -12.56 -1.46 8.12
C GLY A 68 -11.39 -2.30 7.64
N ASP A 69 -11.43 -2.70 6.38
CA ASP A 69 -10.36 -3.50 5.77
C ASP A 69 -9.29 -2.63 5.12
N CYS A 70 -9.39 -1.33 5.28
CA CYS A 70 -8.50 -0.40 4.60
C CYS A 70 -7.61 0.34 5.58
N LEU A 71 -6.41 0.66 5.11
CA LEU A 71 -5.51 1.57 5.77
C LEU A 71 -5.66 2.91 5.07
N MET A 72 -6.12 3.92 5.80
CA MET A 72 -6.29 5.26 5.23
C MET A 72 -5.01 6.04 5.40
N ILE A 73 -4.39 6.41 4.30
CA ILE A 73 -3.12 7.15 4.29
C ILE A 73 -3.38 8.47 3.61
N ASN A 74 -3.32 9.56 4.38
CA ASN A 74 -3.62 10.91 3.90
C ASN A 74 -4.99 10.98 3.22
N GLY A 75 -5.97 10.25 3.77
CA GLY A 75 -7.32 10.25 3.24
C GLY A 75 -7.53 9.33 2.05
N ARG A 76 -6.51 8.58 1.63
CA ARG A 76 -6.62 7.65 0.50
C ARG A 76 -6.66 6.21 1.03
N PRO A 77 -7.63 5.40 0.57
CA PRO A 77 -7.73 4.03 1.07
C PRO A 77 -6.71 3.12 0.40
N VAL A 78 -6.07 2.29 1.23
CA VAL A 78 -5.22 1.20 0.77
C VAL A 78 -5.82 -0.07 1.33
N GLN A 79 -6.28 -0.95 0.45
CA GLN A 79 -6.91 -2.19 0.88
C GLN A 79 -5.85 -3.14 1.41
N VAL A 80 -6.08 -3.69 2.60
CA VAL A 80 -5.15 -4.63 3.22
C VAL A 80 -5.67 -6.03 3.03
N LEU A 81 -4.88 -6.86 2.38
CA LEU A 81 -5.19 -8.27 2.13
C LEU A 81 -4.25 -9.15 2.93
N SER A 82 -4.69 -10.35 3.23
CA SER A 82 -3.92 -11.31 4.02
C SER A 82 -3.97 -12.69 3.38
N GLN A 83 -3.58 -12.76 2.12
CA GLN A 83 -3.64 -14.01 1.36
C GLN A 83 -2.26 -14.67 1.33
N PRO A 84 -2.16 -15.90 1.85
CA PRO A 84 -0.88 -16.62 1.81
C PRO A 84 -0.47 -17.02 0.38
N GLN A 85 -1.44 -17.07 -0.52
CA GLN A 85 -1.20 -17.40 -1.93
C GLN A 85 -1.65 -16.22 -2.78
N PRO A 86 -0.77 -15.25 -3.03
CA PRO A 86 -1.16 -14.03 -3.75
C PRO A 86 -1.66 -14.29 -5.17
N GLU A 87 -1.29 -15.41 -5.77
CA GLU A 87 -1.80 -15.77 -7.09
C GLU A 87 -3.30 -16.06 -7.10
N THR A 88 -3.91 -16.25 -5.93
CA THR A 88 -5.36 -16.45 -5.84
C THR A 88 -6.14 -15.15 -5.78
N VAL A 89 -5.45 -14.02 -5.63
CA VAL A 89 -6.11 -12.71 -5.59
C VAL A 89 -6.41 -12.26 -7.01
N ASP A 90 -7.65 -11.81 -7.21
CA ASP A 90 -8.03 -11.28 -8.52
C ASP A 90 -7.62 -9.80 -8.60
N TRP A 91 -6.40 -9.58 -8.98
CA TRP A 91 -5.84 -8.23 -9.09
C TRP A 91 -6.56 -7.40 -10.15
N LYS A 92 -7.12 -8.05 -11.17
CA LYS A 92 -7.87 -7.34 -12.21
C LYS A 92 -9.17 -6.77 -11.66
N ALA A 93 -9.82 -7.50 -10.78
CA ALA A 93 -11.05 -7.02 -10.14
C ALA A 93 -10.78 -5.79 -9.28
N LEU A 94 -9.56 -5.64 -8.77
CA LEU A 94 -9.13 -4.49 -8.00
C LEU A 94 -8.61 -3.35 -8.87
N ASN A 95 -8.61 -3.53 -10.18
CA ASN A 95 -8.08 -2.56 -11.15
C ASN A 95 -6.62 -2.23 -10.91
N ILE A 96 -5.82 -3.26 -10.63
CA ILE A 96 -4.39 -3.10 -10.39
C ILE A 96 -3.66 -3.07 -11.73
N ASP A 97 -2.85 -2.04 -11.93
CA ASP A 97 -2.04 -1.89 -13.14
C ASP A 97 -0.67 -2.55 -12.97
N LEU A 98 -0.15 -2.55 -11.76
CA LEU A 98 1.17 -3.10 -11.48
C LEU A 98 1.18 -3.74 -10.11
N LEU A 99 1.65 -4.98 -10.05
CA LEU A 99 1.86 -5.69 -8.79
C LEU A 99 3.35 -5.78 -8.53
N LEU A 100 3.80 -5.17 -7.43
CA LEU A 100 5.20 -5.21 -7.03
C LEU A 100 5.42 -6.31 -6.02
N GLU A 101 6.38 -7.17 -6.29
CA GLU A 101 6.75 -8.25 -5.39
C GLU A 101 7.78 -7.73 -4.38
N CYS A 102 7.35 -7.60 -3.13
CA CYS A 102 8.16 -7.01 -2.07
C CYS A 102 8.34 -7.94 -0.87
N SER A 103 8.05 -9.21 -1.06
CA SER A 103 8.17 -10.19 0.02
C SER A 103 9.63 -10.64 0.24
#